data_3a9d6ad37ecb1215a20e0ec8a7277f5d
#
_entry.id   3a9d6ad37ecb1215a20e0ec8a7277f5d
#
_cell.length_a   1.000
_cell.length_b   1.000
_cell.length_c   1.000
_cell.angle_alpha   90.00
_cell.angle_beta   90.00
_cell.angle_gamma   90.00
#
_symmetry.space_group_name_H-M   'P 1'
#
loop_
_entity.id
_entity.type
_entity.pdbx_description
1 polymer ?
#
loop_
_entity_poly.entity_id
_entity_poly.type
_entity_poly.pdbx_seq_one_letter_code
_entity_poly.pdbx_strand_id
1 'polypeptide(L)'
;MATSLNVPVAEDAPRRQPAPGDLELIRQFVNTYDVESRWEELADPAALAAWLSERGLLPAGQRLTDRDLAAARALRDAVRAVLTANAGHGDGPAARRGLDHLASHYPLRVRINGTARLEPGRGRGVAPAMGRLLATMYDAMAAGTWVRLKACTNDECQWAFYDHSRNRSGAWCTMAVCGNRMKGRAFRRRHAEDDEVAG
;
A
#
# COMPACT_ATOMS: atom_id res chain seq x y z
N MET A 1 7.13 13.23 -31.32
CA MET A 1 7.07 14.20 -30.23
C MET A 1 5.96 13.76 -29.30
N ALA A 2 6.31 13.05 -28.22
CA ALA A 2 5.35 12.56 -27.23
C ALA A 2 5.25 13.61 -26.12
N THR A 3 4.11 14.25 -26.02
CA THR A 3 3.81 15.24 -24.98
C THR A 3 3.66 14.48 -23.66
N SER A 4 4.65 14.63 -22.79
CA SER A 4 4.59 14.16 -21.39
C SER A 4 3.47 14.95 -20.71
N LEU A 5 2.34 14.31 -20.46
CA LEU A 5 1.29 14.84 -19.59
C LEU A 5 1.80 14.75 -18.16
N ASN A 6 2.47 15.80 -17.73
CA ASN A 6 2.81 16.04 -16.33
C ASN A 6 1.49 16.35 -15.60
N VAL A 7 0.83 15.31 -15.05
CA VAL A 7 -0.31 15.50 -14.16
C VAL A 7 0.25 16.04 -12.86
N PRO A 8 -0.13 17.27 -12.43
CA PRO A 8 0.36 17.80 -11.17
C PRO A 8 -0.15 16.90 -10.03
N VAL A 9 0.75 16.22 -9.36
CA VAL A 9 0.49 15.75 -7.99
C VAL A 9 0.08 17.00 -7.23
N ALA A 10 -1.13 17.02 -6.69
CA ALA A 10 -1.67 18.17 -5.98
C ALA A 10 -0.66 18.60 -4.89
N GLU A 11 0.07 19.68 -5.15
CA GLU A 11 1.10 20.24 -4.26
C GLU A 11 0.53 20.70 -2.92
N ASP A 12 -0.80 20.79 -2.79
CA ASP A 12 -1.53 21.25 -1.60
C ASP A 12 -2.08 20.14 -0.69
N ALA A 13 -1.80 18.87 -0.95
CA ALA A 13 -2.15 17.83 0.02
C ALA A 13 -1.24 18.00 1.26
N PRO A 14 -1.79 18.16 2.48
CA PRO A 14 -0.98 18.27 3.68
C PRO A 14 0.02 17.10 3.69
N ARG A 15 1.33 17.42 3.79
CA ARG A 15 2.41 16.45 3.64
C ARG A 15 2.16 15.29 4.59
N ARG A 16 1.78 14.16 4.02
CA ARG A 16 1.62 12.91 4.76
C ARG A 16 3.01 12.46 5.21
N GLN A 17 3.19 12.30 6.51
CA GLN A 17 4.48 11.87 7.04
C GLN A 17 4.87 10.50 6.45
N PRO A 18 6.13 10.32 6.02
CA PRO A 18 6.59 9.05 5.48
C PRO A 18 6.56 7.96 6.57
N ALA A 19 6.47 6.71 6.14
CA ALA A 19 6.69 5.59 7.05
C ALA A 19 8.20 5.47 7.40
N PRO A 20 8.56 4.95 8.58
CA PRO A 20 9.95 4.81 8.98
C PRO A 20 10.67 3.71 8.17
N GLY A 21 11.92 3.98 7.77
CA GLY A 21 12.80 3.02 7.11
C GLY A 21 12.18 2.40 5.85
N ASP A 22 12.42 1.11 5.66
CA ASP A 22 11.98 0.38 4.46
C ASP A 22 10.45 0.21 4.36
N LEU A 23 9.68 0.48 5.43
CA LEU A 23 8.20 0.52 5.36
C LEU A 23 7.69 1.60 4.41
N GLU A 24 8.46 2.66 4.18
CA GLU A 24 8.10 3.69 3.21
C GLU A 24 7.97 3.10 1.80
N LEU A 25 8.81 2.14 1.44
CA LEU A 25 8.72 1.44 0.17
C LEU A 25 7.38 0.69 0.00
N ILE A 26 6.92 0.02 1.07
CA ILE A 26 5.61 -0.67 1.04
C ILE A 26 4.47 0.35 0.91
N ARG A 27 4.54 1.47 1.64
CA ARG A 27 3.55 2.55 1.55
C ARG A 27 3.47 3.12 0.12
N GLN A 28 4.61 3.40 -0.49
CA GLN A 28 4.69 3.89 -1.87
C GLN A 28 4.14 2.86 -2.85
N PHE A 29 4.51 1.58 -2.71
CA PHE A 29 4.03 0.51 -3.58
C PHE A 29 2.50 0.39 -3.55
N VAL A 30 1.89 0.41 -2.37
CA VAL A 30 0.42 0.37 -2.27
C VAL A 30 -0.20 1.61 -2.92
N ASN A 31 0.42 2.77 -2.78
CA ASN A 31 -0.09 4.04 -3.29
C ASN A 31 0.18 4.28 -4.80
N THR A 32 0.78 3.32 -5.50
CA THR A 32 0.88 3.38 -6.99
C THR A 32 -0.49 3.30 -7.67
N TYR A 33 -1.54 2.95 -6.95
CA TYR A 33 -2.92 3.09 -7.41
C TYR A 33 -3.70 4.01 -6.48
N ASP A 34 -4.18 5.11 -7.02
CA ASP A 34 -5.08 6.04 -6.35
C ASP A 34 -6.54 5.63 -6.61
N VAL A 35 -7.23 5.22 -5.55
CA VAL A 35 -8.62 4.74 -5.63
C VAL A 35 -9.58 5.90 -5.95
N GLU A 36 -9.33 7.10 -5.42
CA GLU A 36 -10.20 8.27 -5.57
C GLU A 36 -10.19 8.79 -7.03
N SER A 37 -9.00 8.95 -7.61
CA SER A 37 -8.84 9.42 -8.99
C SER A 37 -8.84 8.29 -10.02
N ARG A 38 -8.75 7.03 -9.58
CA ARG A 38 -8.53 5.83 -10.41
C ARG A 38 -7.23 5.90 -11.23
N TRP A 39 -6.25 6.66 -10.74
CA TRP A 39 -4.97 6.79 -11.41
C TRP A 39 -4.07 5.61 -11.07
N GLU A 40 -3.45 5.03 -12.10
CA GLU A 40 -2.59 3.85 -12.01
C GLU A 40 -1.18 4.18 -12.48
N GLU A 41 -0.23 4.29 -11.53
CA GLU A 41 1.18 4.56 -11.81
C GLU A 41 1.85 3.38 -12.53
N LEU A 42 1.49 2.16 -12.17
CA LEU A 42 1.97 0.94 -12.82
C LEU A 42 1.08 0.62 -14.04
N ALA A 43 0.98 1.54 -15.00
CA ALA A 43 0.03 1.46 -16.10
C ALA A 43 0.33 0.30 -17.08
N ASP A 44 1.61 0.00 -17.27
CA ASP A 44 2.09 -1.05 -18.17
C ASP A 44 3.39 -1.69 -17.63
N PRO A 45 3.92 -2.76 -18.26
CA PRO A 45 5.17 -3.40 -17.83
C PRO A 45 6.39 -2.48 -17.82
N ALA A 46 6.43 -1.45 -18.67
CA ALA A 46 7.54 -0.50 -18.72
C ALA A 46 7.48 0.47 -17.53
N ALA A 47 6.29 0.96 -17.17
CA ALA A 47 6.05 1.77 -15.99
C ALA A 47 6.40 1.00 -14.70
N LEU A 48 6.02 -0.27 -14.60
CA LEU A 48 6.42 -1.14 -13.47
C LEU A 48 7.94 -1.30 -13.42
N ALA A 49 8.60 -1.54 -14.56
CA ALA A 49 10.06 -1.71 -14.60
C ALA A 49 10.79 -0.43 -14.18
N ALA A 50 10.31 0.75 -14.62
CA ALA A 50 10.84 2.04 -14.23
C ALA A 50 10.69 2.25 -12.71
N TRP A 51 9.47 2.06 -12.18
CA TRP A 51 9.17 2.22 -10.75
C TRP A 51 10.07 1.36 -9.85
N LEU A 52 10.26 0.09 -10.22
CA LEU A 52 11.10 -0.85 -9.49
C LEU A 52 12.59 -0.51 -9.62
N SER A 53 13.05 -0.09 -10.81
CA SER A 53 14.45 0.26 -11.04
C SER A 53 14.87 1.51 -10.28
N GLU A 54 14.03 2.54 -10.24
CA GLU A 54 14.26 3.77 -9.47
C GLU A 54 14.47 3.50 -7.98
N ARG A 55 13.87 2.41 -7.47
CA ARG A 55 13.95 1.99 -6.06
C ARG A 55 14.97 0.88 -5.81
N GLY A 56 15.80 0.56 -6.82
CA GLY A 56 16.84 -0.48 -6.71
C GLY A 56 16.30 -1.90 -6.55
N LEU A 57 15.03 -2.14 -6.90
CA LEU A 57 14.38 -3.44 -6.81
C LEU A 57 14.51 -4.28 -8.08
N LEU A 58 14.89 -3.63 -9.19
CA LEU A 58 15.07 -4.26 -10.49
C LEU A 58 16.33 -3.70 -11.14
N PRO A 59 17.18 -4.51 -11.79
CA PRO A 59 18.29 -4.01 -12.59
C PRO A 59 17.80 -3.07 -13.70
N ALA A 60 18.54 -2.00 -13.95
CA ALA A 60 18.22 -1.07 -15.04
C ALA A 60 18.18 -1.80 -16.39
N GLY A 61 17.20 -1.46 -17.21
CA GLY A 61 17.04 -2.05 -18.55
C GLY A 61 16.42 -3.46 -18.58
N GLN A 62 16.11 -4.06 -17.42
CA GLN A 62 15.37 -5.32 -17.39
C GLN A 62 13.94 -5.11 -17.86
N ARG A 63 13.50 -5.92 -18.84
CA ARG A 63 12.12 -5.90 -19.34
C ARG A 63 11.24 -6.79 -18.50
N LEU A 64 10.02 -6.34 -18.24
CA LEU A 64 8.95 -7.08 -17.61
C LEU A 64 7.83 -7.39 -18.62
N THR A 65 6.97 -8.34 -18.27
CA THR A 65 5.85 -8.79 -19.07
C THR A 65 4.51 -8.39 -18.45
N ASP A 66 3.41 -8.52 -19.19
CA ASP A 66 2.05 -8.33 -18.67
C ASP A 66 1.74 -9.27 -17.49
N ARG A 67 2.33 -10.47 -17.48
CA ARG A 67 2.23 -11.39 -16.36
C ARG A 67 2.92 -10.85 -15.11
N ASP A 68 4.10 -10.23 -15.26
CA ASP A 68 4.81 -9.58 -14.17
C ASP A 68 3.99 -8.41 -13.61
N LEU A 69 3.39 -7.61 -14.50
CA LEU A 69 2.52 -6.49 -14.12
C LEU A 69 1.30 -6.97 -13.34
N ALA A 70 0.60 -7.99 -13.86
CA ALA A 70 -0.57 -8.56 -13.17
C ALA A 70 -0.20 -9.11 -11.79
N ALA A 71 0.95 -9.79 -11.67
CA ALA A 71 1.45 -10.33 -10.40
C ALA A 71 1.79 -9.22 -9.39
N ALA A 72 2.43 -8.13 -9.84
CA ALA A 72 2.74 -6.99 -8.99
C ALA A 72 1.48 -6.28 -8.49
N ARG A 73 0.52 -6.02 -9.38
CA ARG A 73 -0.76 -5.41 -9.02
C ARG A 73 -1.56 -6.29 -8.04
N ALA A 74 -1.60 -7.61 -8.26
CA ALA A 74 -2.27 -8.55 -7.36
C ALA A 74 -1.65 -8.51 -5.95
N LEU A 75 -0.31 -8.50 -5.84
CA LEU A 75 0.37 -8.37 -4.55
C LEU A 75 0.05 -7.01 -3.89
N ARG A 76 0.10 -5.91 -4.65
CA ARG A 76 -0.25 -4.58 -4.16
C ARG A 76 -1.64 -4.54 -3.53
N ASP A 77 -2.62 -5.10 -4.25
CA ASP A 77 -4.02 -5.06 -3.83
C ASP A 77 -4.25 -5.96 -2.61
N ALA A 78 -3.58 -7.11 -2.52
CA ALA A 78 -3.60 -7.97 -1.33
C ALA A 78 -2.95 -7.27 -0.12
N VAL A 79 -1.83 -6.56 -0.31
CA VAL A 79 -1.23 -5.75 0.77
C VAL A 79 -2.20 -4.67 1.21
N ARG A 80 -2.83 -3.92 0.30
CA ARG A 80 -3.84 -2.91 0.64
C ARG A 80 -4.96 -3.49 1.49
N ALA A 81 -5.48 -4.67 1.16
CA ALA A 81 -6.52 -5.33 1.93
C ALA A 81 -6.07 -5.62 3.38
N VAL A 82 -4.81 -6.05 3.58
CA VAL A 82 -4.25 -6.24 4.93
C VAL A 82 -4.08 -4.90 5.65
N LEU A 83 -3.68 -3.82 4.96
CA LEU A 83 -3.58 -2.49 5.56
C LEU A 83 -4.96 -1.93 5.97
N THR A 84 -6.01 -2.26 5.23
CA THR A 84 -7.41 -1.96 5.60
C THR A 84 -7.77 -2.68 6.89
N ALA A 85 -7.40 -3.96 7.02
CA ALA A 85 -7.60 -4.73 8.25
C ALA A 85 -6.79 -4.18 9.43
N ASN A 86 -5.56 -3.69 9.21
CA ASN A 86 -4.76 -3.01 10.24
C ASN A 86 -5.44 -1.71 10.74
N ALA A 87 -6.27 -1.09 9.92
CA ALA A 87 -7.10 0.06 10.31
C ALA A 87 -8.40 -0.34 11.03
N GLY A 88 -8.65 -1.63 11.25
CA GLY A 88 -9.86 -2.15 11.88
C GLY A 88 -11.06 -2.28 10.95
N HIS A 89 -10.84 -2.32 9.63
CA HIS A 89 -11.89 -2.43 8.60
C HIS A 89 -11.70 -3.66 7.72
N GLY A 90 -12.78 -4.10 7.04
CA GLY A 90 -12.77 -5.24 6.14
C GLY A 90 -12.63 -6.60 6.83
N ASP A 91 -12.54 -7.67 6.02
CA ASP A 91 -12.32 -9.04 6.50
C ASP A 91 -10.82 -9.33 6.66
N GLY A 92 -10.28 -9.08 7.86
CA GLY A 92 -8.88 -9.29 8.17
C GLY A 92 -8.38 -10.73 7.98
N PRO A 93 -9.13 -11.78 8.40
CA PRO A 93 -8.79 -13.16 8.11
C PRO A 93 -8.70 -13.47 6.62
N ALA A 94 -9.65 -13.03 5.80
CA ALA A 94 -9.62 -13.24 4.35
C ALA A 94 -8.47 -12.48 3.69
N ALA A 95 -8.23 -11.24 4.06
CA ALA A 95 -7.11 -10.44 3.56
C ALA A 95 -5.76 -11.10 3.83
N ARG A 96 -5.54 -11.61 5.05
CA ARG A 96 -4.31 -12.33 5.41
C ARG A 96 -4.14 -13.63 4.62
N ARG A 97 -5.21 -14.43 4.45
CA ARG A 97 -5.16 -15.64 3.62
C ARG A 97 -4.84 -15.33 2.16
N GLY A 98 -5.43 -14.27 1.61
CA GLY A 98 -5.15 -13.82 0.24
C GLY A 98 -3.70 -13.41 0.05
N LEU A 99 -3.15 -12.64 0.98
CA LEU A 99 -1.74 -12.25 0.96
C LEU A 99 -0.81 -13.47 1.11
N ASP A 100 -1.10 -14.38 2.04
CA ASP A 100 -0.31 -15.59 2.27
C ASP A 100 -0.27 -16.48 1.02
N HIS A 101 -1.43 -16.67 0.37
CA HIS A 101 -1.51 -17.39 -0.89
C HIS A 101 -0.61 -16.76 -1.98
N LEU A 102 -0.64 -15.45 -2.16
CA LEU A 102 0.21 -14.77 -3.13
C LEU A 102 1.69 -14.82 -2.73
N ALA A 103 2.00 -14.65 -1.44
CA ALA A 103 3.37 -14.71 -0.93
C ALA A 103 4.04 -16.05 -1.18
N SER A 104 3.28 -17.16 -1.19
CA SER A 104 3.79 -18.50 -1.46
C SER A 104 4.46 -18.64 -2.84
N HIS A 105 4.15 -17.76 -3.79
CA HIS A 105 4.77 -17.73 -5.12
C HIS A 105 6.15 -17.03 -5.14
N TYR A 106 6.55 -16.39 -4.04
CA TYR A 106 7.78 -15.62 -3.92
C TYR A 106 8.65 -16.16 -2.77
N PRO A 107 9.37 -17.27 -2.97
CA PRO A 107 10.13 -17.90 -1.92
C PRO A 107 11.21 -16.96 -1.38
N LEU A 108 11.32 -16.90 -0.05
CA LEU A 108 12.38 -16.21 0.65
C LEU A 108 13.40 -17.20 1.16
N ARG A 109 14.63 -16.76 1.29
CA ARG A 109 15.71 -17.55 1.90
C ARG A 109 16.24 -16.86 3.15
N VAL A 110 16.60 -17.63 4.13
CA VAL A 110 17.34 -17.13 5.29
C VAL A 110 18.79 -16.93 4.90
N ARG A 111 19.33 -15.75 5.16
CA ARG A 111 20.76 -15.46 5.08
C ARG A 111 21.31 -15.22 6.48
N ILE A 112 22.39 -15.93 6.82
CA ILE A 112 23.09 -15.77 8.09
C ILE A 112 24.48 -15.23 7.78
N ASN A 113 24.71 -13.96 8.20
CA ASN A 113 26.01 -13.31 8.08
C ASN A 113 26.16 -12.37 9.29
N GLY A 114 26.45 -12.94 10.46
CA GLY A 114 26.46 -12.22 11.73
C GLY A 114 25.07 -11.90 12.28
N THR A 115 24.08 -11.67 11.39
CA THR A 115 22.66 -11.54 11.71
C THR A 115 21.83 -12.40 10.74
N ALA A 116 20.69 -12.89 11.20
CA ALA A 116 19.73 -13.58 10.33
C ALA A 116 18.78 -12.53 9.67
N ARG A 117 18.59 -12.64 8.36
CA ARG A 117 17.62 -11.84 7.61
C ARG A 117 16.97 -12.67 6.51
N LEU A 118 15.79 -12.25 6.07
CA LEU A 118 15.17 -12.81 4.88
C LEU A 118 15.63 -12.02 3.64
N GLU A 119 15.94 -12.79 2.61
CA GLU A 119 16.27 -12.22 1.28
C GLU A 119 15.41 -12.91 0.22
N PRO A 120 15.15 -12.23 -0.92
CA PRO A 120 14.48 -12.88 -2.04
C PRO A 120 15.19 -14.17 -2.46
N GLY A 121 14.43 -15.20 -2.74
CA GLY A 121 14.92 -16.38 -3.42
C GLY A 121 15.37 -16.05 -4.86
N ARG A 122 15.95 -17.06 -5.53
CA ARG A 122 16.27 -16.94 -6.95
C ARG A 122 14.97 -16.87 -7.75
N GLY A 123 14.88 -15.93 -8.70
CA GLY A 123 13.71 -15.75 -9.55
C GLY A 123 14.03 -14.96 -10.80
N ARG A 124 13.05 -14.88 -11.72
CA ARG A 124 13.10 -14.08 -12.94
C ARG A 124 11.95 -13.07 -12.93
N GLY A 125 11.99 -12.11 -13.85
CA GLY A 125 10.95 -11.10 -13.96
C GLY A 125 10.81 -10.28 -12.67
N VAL A 126 9.58 -10.12 -12.22
CA VAL A 126 9.24 -9.33 -11.03
C VAL A 126 9.49 -10.07 -9.71
N ALA A 127 9.68 -11.40 -9.73
CA ALA A 127 9.70 -12.21 -8.50
C ALA A 127 10.74 -11.77 -7.45
N PRO A 128 12.00 -11.40 -7.79
CA PRO A 128 12.94 -10.90 -6.79
C PRO A 128 12.48 -9.61 -6.12
N ALA A 129 11.86 -8.70 -6.89
CA ALA A 129 11.34 -7.44 -6.36
C ALA A 129 10.17 -7.69 -5.38
N MET A 130 9.23 -8.56 -5.75
CA MET A 130 8.12 -8.94 -4.86
C MET A 130 8.63 -9.64 -3.60
N GLY A 131 9.62 -10.54 -3.74
CA GLY A 131 10.28 -11.16 -2.59
C GLY A 131 10.94 -10.12 -1.67
N ARG A 132 11.54 -9.06 -2.20
CA ARG A 132 12.11 -7.97 -1.38
C ARG A 132 11.03 -7.24 -0.59
N LEU A 133 9.90 -6.92 -1.21
CA LEU A 133 8.77 -6.31 -0.52
C LEU A 133 8.27 -7.21 0.63
N LEU A 134 8.12 -8.51 0.38
CA LEU A 134 7.70 -9.48 1.40
C LEU A 134 8.72 -9.60 2.56
N ALA A 135 10.02 -9.59 2.27
CA ALA A 135 11.06 -9.57 3.30
C ALA A 135 10.96 -8.30 4.17
N THR A 136 10.75 -7.13 3.56
CA THR A 136 10.52 -5.87 4.28
C THR A 136 9.27 -5.95 5.17
N MET A 137 8.18 -6.55 4.68
CA MET A 137 6.98 -6.76 5.49
C MET A 137 7.24 -7.68 6.68
N TYR A 138 7.98 -8.77 6.47
CA TYR A 138 8.38 -9.67 7.55
C TYR A 138 9.18 -8.93 8.63
N ASP A 139 10.20 -8.16 8.24
CA ASP A 139 11.02 -7.40 9.18
C ASP A 139 10.17 -6.40 10.00
N ALA A 140 9.21 -5.75 9.35
CA ALA A 140 8.27 -4.84 10.01
C ALA A 140 7.32 -5.56 10.98
N MET A 141 6.87 -6.77 10.63
CA MET A 141 6.05 -7.62 11.51
C MET A 141 6.86 -8.06 12.73
N ALA A 142 8.08 -8.52 12.53
CA ALA A 142 8.98 -8.91 13.61
C ALA A 142 9.31 -7.74 14.56
N ALA A 143 9.46 -6.54 14.02
CA ALA A 143 9.67 -5.32 14.79
C ALA A 143 8.39 -4.74 15.44
N GLY A 144 7.21 -5.31 15.18
CA GLY A 144 5.91 -4.82 15.68
C GLY A 144 5.47 -3.47 15.10
N THR A 145 6.08 -3.03 13.99
CA THR A 145 5.77 -1.76 13.32
C THR A 145 4.73 -1.91 12.21
N TRP A 146 4.55 -3.12 11.69
CA TRP A 146 3.62 -3.43 10.62
C TRP A 146 2.18 -2.98 10.86
N VAL A 147 1.67 -3.15 12.08
CA VAL A 147 0.29 -2.80 12.46
C VAL A 147 0.00 -1.31 12.40
N ARG A 148 1.05 -0.47 12.31
CA ARG A 148 0.93 0.98 12.13
C ARG A 148 0.83 1.40 10.67
N LEU A 149 1.22 0.54 9.73
CA LEU A 149 0.96 0.77 8.32
C LEU A 149 -0.49 0.38 8.04
N LYS A 150 -1.29 1.34 7.59
CA LYS A 150 -2.75 1.24 7.47
C LYS A 150 -3.22 1.78 6.13
N ALA A 151 -4.39 1.37 5.67
CA ALA A 151 -5.13 2.06 4.62
C ALA A 151 -6.20 2.99 5.22
N CYS A 152 -6.43 4.12 4.59
CA CYS A 152 -7.47 5.07 5.00
C CYS A 152 -8.84 4.39 5.01
N THR A 153 -9.60 4.59 6.09
CA THR A 153 -10.93 3.97 6.28
C THR A 153 -12.03 4.64 5.45
N ASN A 154 -11.71 5.69 4.70
CA ASN A 154 -12.61 6.20 3.68
C ASN A 154 -12.50 5.31 2.44
N ASP A 155 -13.57 4.58 2.11
CA ASP A 155 -13.64 3.60 1.02
C ASP A 155 -13.31 4.22 -0.36
N GLU A 156 -13.58 5.51 -0.54
CA GLU A 156 -13.25 6.24 -1.76
C GLU A 156 -11.75 6.62 -1.84
N CYS A 157 -11.01 6.55 -0.74
CA CYS A 157 -9.61 6.96 -0.66
C CYS A 157 -8.64 5.77 -0.57
N GLN A 158 -8.76 4.95 0.46
CA GLN A 158 -7.92 3.78 0.76
C GLN A 158 -6.40 4.02 0.66
N TRP A 159 -5.95 5.27 0.77
CA TRP A 159 -4.54 5.64 0.70
C TRP A 159 -3.76 5.04 1.86
N ALA A 160 -2.64 4.38 1.57
CA ALA A 160 -1.77 3.82 2.59
C ALA A 160 -1.01 4.93 3.33
N PHE A 161 -1.00 4.85 4.67
CA PHE A 161 -0.31 5.79 5.54
C PHE A 161 0.27 5.06 6.76
N TYR A 162 1.27 5.67 7.38
CA TYR A 162 1.81 5.19 8.65
C TYR A 162 1.20 5.96 9.80
N ASP A 163 0.65 5.25 10.77
CA ASP A 163 0.03 5.83 11.96
C ASP A 163 1.08 6.18 13.01
N HIS A 164 1.51 7.44 13.04
CA HIS A 164 2.45 7.98 14.01
C HIS A 164 1.83 8.27 15.38
N SER A 165 0.50 8.15 15.53
CA SER A 165 -0.16 8.46 16.79
C SER A 165 0.30 7.53 17.90
N ARG A 166 0.37 8.07 19.14
CA ARG A 166 0.79 7.32 20.32
C ARG A 166 -0.08 6.07 20.53
N ASN A 167 -1.39 6.21 20.36
CA ASN A 167 -2.38 5.18 20.67
C ASN A 167 -2.71 4.27 19.48
N ARG A 168 -2.02 4.41 18.34
CA ARG A 168 -2.28 3.63 17.12
C ARG A 168 -3.74 3.72 16.62
N SER A 169 -4.40 4.84 16.89
CA SER A 169 -5.83 5.05 16.62
C SER A 169 -6.11 5.81 15.32
N GLY A 170 -5.07 6.11 14.53
CA GLY A 170 -5.23 6.77 13.24
C GLY A 170 -6.08 5.94 12.29
N ALA A 171 -7.17 6.52 11.79
CA ALA A 171 -8.11 5.89 10.88
C ALA A 171 -8.04 6.50 9.46
N TRP A 172 -7.50 7.71 9.32
CA TRP A 172 -7.49 8.47 8.07
C TRP A 172 -6.08 8.87 7.66
N CYS A 173 -5.82 8.84 6.37
CA CYS A 173 -4.53 9.26 5.82
C CYS A 173 -4.20 10.73 6.14
N THR A 174 -5.21 11.60 6.23
CA THR A 174 -5.11 12.95 6.78
C THR A 174 -6.40 13.33 7.48
N MET A 175 -6.29 14.05 8.60
CA MET A 175 -7.45 14.57 9.32
C MET A 175 -8.13 15.69 8.54
N ALA A 176 -7.34 16.55 7.88
CA ALA A 176 -7.82 17.72 7.15
C ALA A 176 -8.72 17.37 5.96
N VAL A 177 -8.48 16.25 5.29
CA VAL A 177 -9.26 15.82 4.11
C VAL A 177 -10.20 14.69 4.52
N CYS A 178 -9.69 13.48 4.67
CA CYS A 178 -10.54 12.30 4.90
C CYS A 178 -11.23 12.32 6.25
N GLY A 179 -10.56 12.78 7.32
CA GLY A 179 -11.18 12.90 8.64
C GLY A 179 -12.38 13.85 8.64
N ASN A 180 -12.25 15.02 8.02
CA ASN A 180 -13.34 15.99 7.92
C ASN A 180 -14.48 15.51 7.02
N ARG A 181 -14.17 14.86 5.88
CA ARG A 181 -15.19 14.25 5.00
C ARG A 181 -16.02 13.21 5.75
N MET A 182 -15.37 12.30 6.49
CA MET A 182 -16.07 11.23 7.23
C MET A 182 -16.90 11.78 8.39
N LYS A 183 -16.40 12.78 9.13
CA LYS A 183 -17.19 13.48 10.16
C LYS A 183 -18.43 14.14 9.58
N GLY A 184 -18.29 14.84 8.44
CA GLY A 184 -19.42 15.47 7.76
C GLY A 184 -20.47 14.45 7.27
N ARG A 185 -20.06 13.28 6.76
CA ARG A 185 -20.97 12.19 6.38
C ARG A 185 -21.71 11.63 7.59
N ALA A 186 -21.00 11.37 8.70
CA ALA A 186 -21.60 10.87 9.92
C ALA A 186 -22.58 11.86 10.55
N PHE A 187 -22.30 13.15 10.48
CA PHE A 187 -23.20 14.21 10.94
C PHE A 187 -24.51 14.22 10.12
N ARG A 188 -24.42 14.25 8.79
CA ARG A 188 -25.61 14.26 7.91
C ARG A 188 -26.47 13.03 8.09
N ARG A 189 -25.87 11.85 8.26
CA ARG A 189 -26.63 10.61 8.49
C ARG A 189 -27.44 10.67 9.79
N ARG A 190 -26.85 11.15 10.89
CA ARG A 190 -27.58 11.27 12.17
C ARG A 190 -28.77 12.22 12.06
N HIS A 191 -28.61 13.37 11.42
CA HIS A 191 -29.71 14.31 11.23
C HIS A 191 -30.81 13.78 10.31
N ALA A 192 -30.47 13.00 9.28
CA ALA A 192 -31.48 12.37 8.44
C ALA A 192 -32.29 11.29 9.20
N GLU A 193 -31.64 10.52 10.09
CA GLU A 193 -32.30 9.54 10.95
C GLU A 193 -33.21 10.21 11.99
N ASP A 194 -32.81 11.36 12.55
CA ASP A 194 -33.60 12.14 13.51
C ASP A 194 -34.84 12.74 12.85
N ASP A 195 -34.75 13.23 11.60
CA ASP A 195 -35.87 13.79 10.84
C ASP A 195 -36.91 12.71 10.44
N GLU A 196 -36.46 11.46 10.18
CA GLU A 196 -37.32 10.34 9.81
C GLU A 196 -38.10 9.78 11.01
N VAL A 197 -37.56 9.92 12.25
CA VAL A 197 -38.23 9.51 13.49
C VAL A 197 -39.22 10.56 13.99
N ALA A 198 -39.08 11.84 13.57
CA ALA A 198 -39.92 12.96 13.99
C ALA A 198 -41.15 13.21 13.08
N GLY A 199 -41.29 12.53 11.93
CA GLY A 199 -42.40 12.64 10.98
C GLY A 199 -43.30 11.42 11.00
#